data_115578f321b084392782ec69ada98953
#
_entry.id   115578f321b084392782ec69ada98953
#
_cell.length_a   1.000
_cell.length_b   1.000
_cell.length_c   1.000
_cell.angle_alpha   90.00
_cell.angle_beta   90.00
_cell.angle_gamma   90.00
#
_symmetry.space_group_name_H-M   'P 1'
#
loop_
_entity.id
_entity.type
_entity.pdbx_description
1 polymer ?
#
loop_
_entity_poly.entity_id
_entity_poly.type
_entity_poly.pdbx_seq_one_letter_code
_entity_poly.pdbx_strand_id
1 'polypeptide(L)'
;GDGRDNDDLDLRIGILRPDGSMSIIQAPERSGDFDKAPYVLHCGDVTTASVDEPATESVHINPKISHLMGGPVALVCSVYSAVANGAVSVASLKPRMRMEYGPQVVECAFEFKAGFGSSMVYTYVLGIIEINGDEVTIQPSGATSKMMSEATPWLTRQGEKVTMTINGPAV
;
A
#
# COMPACT_ATOMS: atom_id res chain seq x y z
N GLY A 1 -3.01 22.87 -3.46
CA GLY A 1 -2.89 23.31 -3.71
C GLY A 1 -2.79 23.48 -4.90
N ASP A 2 -2.66 23.77 -5.11
CA ASP A 2 -2.57 24.03 -6.11
C ASP A 2 -2.22 22.88 -6.52
N GLY A 3 -2.56 22.59 -7.01
CA GLY A 3 -2.39 21.54 -7.58
C GLY A 3 -1.41 20.75 -7.06
N ARG A 4 -0.52 21.14 -6.76
CA ARG A 4 0.42 20.50 -6.46
C ARG A 4 0.15 19.61 -5.59
N ASP A 5 -0.55 19.60 -5.27
CA ASP A 5 -0.85 18.88 -4.49
C ASP A 5 -0.89 17.63 -4.68
N ASN A 6 -0.96 17.41 -5.46
CA ASN A 6 -0.78 16.40 -5.89
C ASN A 6 0.21 15.82 -5.25
N ASP A 7 0.70 16.40 -4.92
CA ASP A 7 1.53 16.06 -4.13
C ASP A 7 1.01 15.16 -3.22
N ASP A 8 0.08 14.49 -3.51
CA ASP A 8 -0.55 13.63 -2.67
C ASP A 8 0.21 12.35 -2.47
N LEU A 9 -0.17 11.57 -1.51
CA LEU A 9 0.40 10.26 -1.27
C LEU A 9 -0.10 9.29 -2.33
N ASP A 10 0.79 8.47 -2.85
CA ASP A 10 0.42 7.41 -3.78
C ASP A 10 0.29 6.11 -3.02
N LEU A 11 -0.87 5.51 -3.10
CA LEU A 11 -1.10 4.20 -2.49
C LEU A 11 -0.51 3.13 -3.42
N ARG A 12 0.32 2.27 -2.86
CA ARG A 12 0.93 1.17 -3.58
C ARG A 12 0.58 -0.14 -2.91
N ILE A 13 0.28 -1.15 -3.71
CA ILE A 13 -0.01 -2.49 -3.20
C ILE A 13 0.97 -3.45 -3.85
N GLY A 14 1.75 -4.13 -3.03
CA GLY A 14 2.58 -5.23 -3.51
C GLY A 14 1.84 -6.53 -3.28
N ILE A 15 1.76 -7.39 -4.28
CA ILE A 15 1.03 -8.65 -4.21
C ILE A 15 2.02 -9.79 -4.31
N LEU A 16 2.08 -10.60 -3.26
CA LEU A 16 2.89 -11.82 -3.25
C LEU A 16 2.00 -12.98 -3.61
N ARG A 17 2.29 -13.60 -4.76
CA ARG A 17 1.52 -14.73 -5.25
C ARG A 17 1.93 -16.01 -4.55
N PRO A 18 1.11 -17.06 -4.66
CA PRO A 18 1.47 -18.35 -4.05
C PRO A 18 2.81 -18.91 -4.56
N ASP A 19 3.20 -18.57 -5.80
CA ASP A 19 4.46 -19.06 -6.34
C ASP A 19 5.67 -18.23 -5.92
N GLY A 20 5.47 -17.21 -5.10
CA GLY A 20 6.56 -16.38 -4.61
C GLY A 20 6.85 -15.15 -5.45
N SER A 21 6.18 -14.97 -6.57
CA SER A 21 6.42 -13.79 -7.40
C SER A 21 5.64 -12.60 -6.88
N MET A 22 6.11 -11.39 -7.21
CA MET A 22 5.52 -10.14 -6.76
C MET A 22 5.01 -9.32 -7.94
N SER A 23 3.90 -8.61 -7.71
CA SER A 23 3.41 -7.60 -8.62
C SER A 23 3.15 -6.33 -7.83
N ILE A 24 3.29 -5.19 -8.48
CA ILE A 24 3.03 -3.89 -7.84
C ILE A 24 1.86 -3.24 -8.55
N ILE A 25 0.91 -2.77 -7.77
CA ILE A 25 -0.27 -2.05 -8.26
C ILE A 25 -0.15 -0.61 -7.79
N GLN A 26 -0.31 0.31 -8.71
CA GLN A 26 -0.33 1.75 -8.41
C GLN A 26 -1.02 2.47 -9.57
N ALA A 27 -1.67 3.57 -9.29
CA ALA A 27 -2.32 4.36 -10.33
C ALA A 27 -1.34 5.44 -10.83
N PRO A 28 -1.49 5.88 -12.06
CA PRO A 28 -2.48 5.40 -13.04
C PRO A 28 -1.97 4.27 -13.92
N GLU A 29 -0.69 3.96 -13.90
CA GLU A 29 -0.12 3.10 -14.94
C GLU A 29 -0.31 1.62 -14.71
N ARG A 30 -0.42 1.19 -13.46
CA ARG A 30 -0.51 -0.22 -13.13
C ARG A 30 -1.69 -0.43 -12.20
N SER A 31 -2.87 -0.04 -12.66
CA SER A 31 -4.06 -0.08 -11.80
C SER A 31 -4.56 -1.48 -11.48
N GLY A 32 -4.12 -2.47 -12.25
CA GLY A 32 -4.55 -3.85 -11.99
C GLY A 32 -5.92 -4.14 -12.59
N ASP A 33 -6.56 -5.18 -12.07
CA ASP A 33 -7.87 -5.61 -12.55
C ASP A 33 -8.54 -6.41 -11.44
N PHE A 34 -9.84 -6.30 -11.31
CA PHE A 34 -10.58 -6.99 -10.28
C PHE A 34 -10.99 -8.41 -10.71
N ASP A 35 -11.38 -8.56 -11.97
CA ASP A 35 -11.90 -9.84 -12.47
C ASP A 35 -10.84 -10.70 -13.13
N LYS A 36 -9.71 -10.13 -13.45
CA LYS A 36 -8.58 -10.84 -14.05
C LYS A 36 -7.38 -10.64 -13.18
N ALA A 37 -6.31 -11.40 -13.44
CA ALA A 37 -5.07 -11.22 -12.70
C ALA A 37 -4.60 -9.78 -12.82
N PRO A 38 -4.18 -9.15 -11.75
CA PRO A 38 -3.85 -9.72 -10.43
C PRO A 38 -4.99 -9.73 -9.43
N TYR A 39 -6.20 -9.45 -9.83
CA TYR A 39 -7.41 -9.48 -8.99
C TYR A 39 -7.41 -8.41 -7.90
N VAL A 40 -6.66 -7.38 -8.09
CA VAL A 40 -6.59 -6.19 -7.24
C VAL A 40 -6.66 -4.99 -8.16
N LEU A 41 -7.60 -4.10 -7.90
CA LEU A 41 -7.81 -2.93 -8.74
C LEU A 41 -7.63 -1.66 -7.92
N HIS A 42 -6.73 -0.80 -8.36
CA HIS A 42 -6.56 0.51 -7.77
C HIS A 42 -7.53 1.45 -8.48
N CYS A 43 -8.40 2.08 -7.72
CA CYS A 43 -9.48 2.87 -8.29
C CYS A 43 -9.08 4.32 -8.59
N GLY A 44 -7.82 4.67 -8.33
CA GLY A 44 -7.34 6.01 -8.57
C GLY A 44 -7.69 6.96 -7.44
N ASP A 45 -7.36 8.22 -7.63
CA ASP A 45 -7.56 9.22 -6.61
C ASP A 45 -8.98 9.75 -6.64
N VAL A 46 -9.47 10.14 -5.49
CA VAL A 46 -10.65 10.98 -5.41
C VAL A 46 -10.14 12.42 -5.50
N THR A 47 -10.50 13.09 -6.57
CA THR A 47 -9.91 14.38 -6.88
C THR A 47 -10.66 15.57 -6.31
N THR A 48 -11.69 15.34 -5.51
CA THR A 48 -12.50 16.41 -4.98
C THR A 48 -12.22 16.68 -3.50
N ALA A 49 -11.01 16.42 -3.08
CA ALA A 49 -10.63 16.65 -1.69
C ALA A 49 -10.75 18.13 -1.34
N SER A 50 -11.13 18.39 -0.11
CA SER A 50 -11.21 19.75 0.41
C SER A 50 -10.47 19.79 1.74
N VAL A 51 -10.45 20.96 2.35
CA VAL A 51 -9.81 21.11 3.66
C VAL A 51 -10.44 20.17 4.68
N ASP A 52 -11.75 19.97 4.58
CA ASP A 52 -12.46 19.14 5.55
C ASP A 52 -12.53 17.69 5.16
N GLU A 53 -12.24 17.36 3.89
CA GLU A 53 -12.31 15.99 3.43
C GLU A 53 -11.03 15.67 2.66
N PRO A 54 -10.10 14.98 3.29
CA PRO A 54 -8.84 14.65 2.62
C PRO A 54 -9.07 13.70 1.45
N ALA A 55 -8.15 13.74 0.51
CA ALA A 55 -8.18 12.85 -0.63
C ALA A 55 -8.10 11.41 -0.17
N THR A 56 -8.81 10.54 -0.88
CA THR A 56 -8.85 9.12 -0.55
C THR A 56 -8.53 8.31 -1.81
N GLU A 57 -7.66 7.35 -1.67
CA GLU A 57 -7.42 6.38 -2.73
C GLU A 57 -7.98 5.05 -2.28
N SER A 58 -8.59 4.33 -3.19
CA SER A 58 -9.24 3.07 -2.88
C SER A 58 -8.67 1.95 -3.71
N VAL A 59 -8.60 0.78 -3.10
CA VAL A 59 -8.17 -0.43 -3.79
C VAL A 59 -9.21 -1.50 -3.50
N HIS A 60 -9.64 -2.20 -4.54
CA HIS A 60 -10.59 -3.29 -4.40
C HIS A 60 -9.86 -4.61 -4.62
N ILE A 61 -9.92 -5.47 -3.63
CA ILE A 61 -9.30 -6.80 -3.69
C ILE A 61 -10.41 -7.82 -3.90
N ASN A 62 -10.26 -8.66 -4.91
CA ASN A 62 -11.24 -9.70 -5.15
C ASN A 62 -11.20 -10.68 -3.97
N PRO A 63 -12.31 -10.89 -3.28
CA PRO A 63 -12.30 -11.76 -2.09
C PRO A 63 -11.99 -13.21 -2.41
N LYS A 64 -12.07 -13.61 -3.68
CA LYS A 64 -11.71 -14.97 -4.10
C LYS A 64 -10.28 -15.07 -4.60
N ILE A 65 -9.45 -14.05 -4.30
CA ILE A 65 -8.12 -13.96 -4.89
C ILE A 65 -7.26 -15.21 -4.60
N SER A 66 -7.34 -15.78 -3.41
CA SER A 66 -6.53 -16.96 -3.12
C SER A 66 -7.00 -18.17 -3.91
N HIS A 67 -8.29 -18.33 -4.11
CA HIS A 67 -8.80 -19.40 -4.95
C HIS A 67 -8.40 -19.18 -6.41
N LEU A 68 -8.51 -17.96 -6.88
CA LEU A 68 -8.20 -17.62 -8.27
C LEU A 68 -6.72 -17.77 -8.58
N MET A 69 -5.87 -17.53 -7.59
CA MET A 69 -4.42 -17.67 -7.78
C MET A 69 -3.88 -19.04 -7.37
N GLY A 70 -4.72 -19.88 -6.81
CA GLY A 70 -4.34 -21.25 -6.50
C GLY A 70 -3.60 -21.44 -5.19
N GLY A 71 -3.69 -20.49 -4.27
CA GLY A 71 -3.05 -20.62 -2.97
C GLY A 71 -3.06 -19.31 -2.21
N PRO A 72 -2.41 -19.28 -1.04
CA PRO A 72 -2.42 -18.08 -0.21
C PRO A 72 -1.73 -16.91 -0.90
N VAL A 73 -2.27 -15.72 -0.67
CA VAL A 73 -1.78 -14.48 -1.26
C VAL A 73 -1.52 -13.49 -0.12
N ALA A 74 -0.47 -12.70 -0.25
CA ALA A 74 -0.20 -11.64 0.72
C ALA A 74 -0.06 -10.32 -0.02
N LEU A 75 -0.51 -9.25 0.64
CA LEU A 75 -0.42 -7.92 0.06
C LEU A 75 0.25 -6.99 1.06
N VAL A 76 1.15 -6.15 0.59
CA VAL A 76 1.73 -5.10 1.42
C VAL A 76 1.18 -3.77 0.92
N CYS A 77 0.59 -3.01 1.84
CA CYS A 77 -0.04 -1.74 1.53
C CYS A 77 0.86 -0.62 2.03
N SER A 78 1.28 0.26 1.15
CA SER A 78 2.17 1.35 1.52
C SER A 78 1.77 2.63 0.82
N VAL A 79 2.26 3.74 1.34
CA VAL A 79 2.06 5.05 0.72
C VAL A 79 3.43 5.65 0.43
N TYR A 80 3.53 6.31 -0.70
CA TYR A 80 4.77 6.87 -1.19
C TYR A 80 4.57 8.36 -1.49
N SER A 81 5.54 9.17 -1.08
CA SER A 81 5.56 10.58 -1.42
C SER A 81 7.01 11.06 -1.40
N ALA A 82 7.55 11.39 -2.56
CA ALA A 82 8.93 11.82 -2.67
C ALA A 82 9.00 13.34 -2.59
N VAL A 83 9.39 13.84 -1.43
CA VAL A 83 9.51 15.27 -1.21
C VAL A 83 10.46 15.89 -2.25
N ALA A 84 11.49 15.14 -2.65
CA ALA A 84 12.45 15.63 -3.64
C ALA A 84 11.77 15.95 -4.98
N ASN A 85 10.59 15.39 -5.23
CA ASN A 85 9.83 15.66 -6.44
C ASN A 85 8.76 16.74 -6.21
N GLY A 86 8.84 17.45 -5.08
CA GLY A 86 7.87 18.50 -4.78
C GLY A 86 6.68 18.04 -3.98
N ALA A 87 6.63 16.77 -3.60
CA ALA A 87 5.51 16.25 -2.86
C ALA A 87 5.62 16.58 -1.37
N VAL A 88 4.50 16.45 -0.67
CA VAL A 88 4.47 16.64 0.77
C VAL A 88 4.96 15.38 1.44
N SER A 89 5.64 15.50 2.56
CA SER A 89 6.20 14.32 3.21
C SER A 89 5.10 13.42 3.77
N VAL A 90 5.40 12.13 3.83
CA VAL A 90 4.48 11.16 4.42
C VAL A 90 4.16 11.57 5.86
N ALA A 91 5.16 12.03 6.59
CA ALA A 91 4.96 12.38 8.00
C ALA A 91 3.96 13.52 8.19
N SER A 92 3.89 14.44 7.25
CA SER A 92 2.97 15.57 7.39
C SER A 92 1.54 15.24 6.96
N LEU A 93 1.37 14.21 6.15
CA LEU A 93 0.05 13.83 5.65
C LEU A 93 -0.66 12.81 6.53
N LYS A 94 0.07 12.12 7.37
CA LYS A 94 -0.49 11.17 8.35
C LYS A 94 -1.50 10.20 7.74
N PRO A 95 -1.07 9.37 6.79
CA PRO A 95 -2.00 8.49 6.10
C PRO A 95 -2.57 7.41 7.03
N ARG A 96 -3.67 6.84 6.60
CA ARG A 96 -4.25 5.69 7.29
C ARG A 96 -4.91 4.79 6.27
N MET A 97 -5.07 3.52 6.63
CA MET A 97 -5.70 2.55 5.77
C MET A 97 -6.95 2.02 6.47
N ARG A 98 -8.02 1.88 5.70
CA ARG A 98 -9.22 1.22 6.17
C ARG A 98 -9.50 0.05 5.23
N MET A 99 -9.72 -1.13 5.80
CA MET A 99 -10.06 -2.30 5.04
C MET A 99 -11.42 -2.81 5.46
N GLU A 100 -12.26 -3.11 4.48
CA GLU A 100 -13.56 -3.71 4.73
C GLU A 100 -13.59 -5.09 4.08
N TYR A 101 -14.04 -6.08 4.83
CA TYR A 101 -14.19 -7.44 4.33
C TYR A 101 -15.48 -7.99 4.93
N GLY A 102 -16.55 -8.02 4.11
CA GLY A 102 -17.88 -8.32 4.63
C GLY A 102 -18.26 -7.32 5.70
N PRO A 103 -18.71 -7.77 6.86
CA PRO A 103 -19.06 -6.85 7.95
C PRO A 103 -17.85 -6.39 8.78
N GLN A 104 -16.65 -6.92 8.49
CA GLN A 104 -15.47 -6.58 9.25
C GLN A 104 -14.80 -5.33 8.72
N VAL A 105 -14.41 -4.45 9.63
CA VAL A 105 -13.70 -3.23 9.28
C VAL A 105 -12.45 -3.14 10.14
N VAL A 106 -11.31 -2.93 9.52
CA VAL A 106 -10.04 -2.77 10.22
C VAL A 106 -9.37 -1.49 9.72
N GLU A 107 -8.84 -0.71 10.64
CA GLU A 107 -8.13 0.51 10.28
C GLU A 107 -6.73 0.47 10.84
N CYS A 108 -5.77 0.91 10.03
CA CYS A 108 -4.38 1.05 10.44
C CYS A 108 -4.04 2.53 10.35
N ALA A 109 -3.74 3.15 11.47
CA ALA A 109 -3.44 4.57 11.51
C ALA A 109 -1.95 4.81 11.36
N PHE A 110 -1.62 6.02 10.92
CA PHE A 110 -0.23 6.43 10.83
C PHE A 110 0.32 6.62 12.24
N GLU A 111 1.47 5.99 12.50
CA GLU A 111 2.09 6.09 13.80
C GLU A 111 3.56 6.51 13.74
N PHE A 112 4.03 6.91 12.58
CA PHE A 112 5.43 7.33 12.43
C PHE A 112 5.61 8.69 13.09
N LYS A 113 6.58 8.76 14.01
CA LYS A 113 6.84 10.02 14.70
C LYS A 113 7.82 10.84 13.89
N ALA A 114 7.48 12.09 13.66
CA ALA A 114 8.39 12.98 12.96
C ALA A 114 9.65 13.20 13.80
N GLY A 115 10.79 13.26 13.13
CA GLY A 115 12.05 13.49 13.78
C GLY A 115 13.06 13.94 12.76
N PHE A 116 14.33 13.91 13.14
CA PHE A 116 15.38 14.33 12.25
C PHE A 116 15.35 13.48 10.98
N GLY A 117 15.27 14.14 9.83
CA GLY A 117 15.26 13.44 8.55
C GLY A 117 13.92 12.84 8.14
N SER A 118 12.86 13.04 8.93
CA SER A 118 11.57 12.43 8.60
C SER A 118 11.02 12.93 7.26
N SER A 119 11.34 14.13 6.84
CA SER A 119 10.89 14.65 5.56
C SER A 119 11.56 13.96 4.37
N MET A 120 12.62 13.20 4.62
CA MET A 120 13.33 12.47 3.58
C MET A 120 12.88 11.01 3.49
N VAL A 121 11.87 10.61 4.27
CA VAL A 121 11.32 9.25 4.21
C VAL A 121 10.18 9.26 3.21
N TYR A 122 10.31 8.47 2.17
CA TYR A 122 9.35 8.51 1.08
C TYR A 122 8.26 7.46 1.19
N THR A 123 8.49 6.37 1.90
CA THR A 123 7.53 5.28 1.97
C THR A 123 7.22 4.91 3.41
N TYR A 124 5.94 4.74 3.68
CA TYR A 124 5.44 4.27 4.97
C TYR A 124 4.55 3.06 4.71
N VAL A 125 4.82 1.95 5.39
CA VAL A 125 4.06 0.72 5.22
C VAL A 125 2.89 0.72 6.20
N LEU A 126 1.68 0.73 5.66
CA LEU A 126 0.47 0.73 6.48
C LEU A 126 0.21 -0.64 7.09
N GLY A 127 0.36 -1.68 6.30
CA GLY A 127 0.11 -3.02 6.82
C GLY A 127 0.27 -4.10 5.78
N ILE A 128 0.17 -5.34 6.25
CA ILE A 128 0.26 -6.52 5.42
C ILE A 128 -1.03 -7.29 5.58
N ILE A 129 -1.62 -7.71 4.47
CA ILE A 129 -2.85 -8.46 4.44
C ILE A 129 -2.53 -9.85 3.90
N GLU A 130 -2.95 -10.88 4.62
CA GLU A 130 -2.78 -12.26 4.14
C GLU A 130 -4.15 -12.87 3.94
N ILE A 131 -4.35 -13.46 2.78
CA ILE A 131 -5.62 -14.08 2.40
C ILE A 131 -5.36 -15.52 2.04
N ASN A 132 -6.05 -16.44 2.75
CA ASN A 132 -5.92 -17.86 2.52
C ASN A 132 -7.32 -18.45 2.57
N GLY A 133 -7.87 -18.79 1.40
CA GLY A 133 -9.26 -19.22 1.32
C GLY A 133 -10.17 -18.09 1.77
N ASP A 134 -10.96 -18.36 2.79
CA ASP A 134 -11.86 -17.35 3.34
C ASP A 134 -11.26 -16.62 4.53
N GLU A 135 -10.05 -16.97 4.93
CA GLU A 135 -9.40 -16.31 6.07
C GLU A 135 -8.63 -15.09 5.60
N VAL A 136 -8.85 -13.97 6.27
CA VAL A 136 -8.13 -12.74 6.00
C VAL A 136 -7.55 -12.25 7.31
N THR A 137 -6.24 -12.01 7.31
CA THR A 137 -5.58 -11.42 8.47
C THR A 137 -4.92 -10.12 8.05
N ILE A 138 -4.89 -9.16 8.95
CA ILE A 138 -4.26 -7.88 8.72
C ILE A 138 -3.26 -7.64 9.83
N GLN A 139 -2.05 -7.30 9.44
CA GLN A 139 -1.01 -6.97 10.40
C GLN A 139 -0.60 -5.52 10.16
N PRO A 140 -0.91 -4.61 11.09
CA PRO A 140 -0.43 -3.23 10.96
C PRO A 140 1.10 -3.22 10.98
N SER A 141 1.67 -2.24 10.29
CA SER A 141 3.11 -2.16 10.20
C SER A 141 3.62 -0.85 10.83
N GLY A 142 3.94 0.13 10.07
CA GLY A 142 4.62 1.33 10.55
C GLY A 142 6.05 1.38 10.07
N ALA A 143 6.49 0.37 9.32
CA ALA A 143 7.84 0.38 8.78
C ALA A 143 7.99 1.51 7.77
N THR A 144 9.20 2.06 7.66
CA THR A 144 9.47 3.14 6.72
C THR A 144 10.70 2.81 5.93
N SER A 145 10.80 3.39 4.74
CA SER A 145 12.02 3.29 3.95
C SER A 145 13.12 4.10 4.61
N LYS A 146 14.35 3.84 4.19
CA LYS A 146 15.47 4.66 4.63
C LYS A 146 15.37 6.04 4.03
N MET A 147 16.06 7.00 4.61
CA MET A 147 16.05 8.37 4.09
C MET A 147 16.48 8.41 2.65
N MET A 148 15.73 9.13 1.84
CA MET A 148 16.00 9.35 0.41
C MET A 148 15.98 8.06 -0.42
N SER A 149 15.43 6.98 0.11
CA SER A 149 15.40 5.71 -0.60
C SER A 149 14.14 5.62 -1.47
N GLU A 150 14.33 5.15 -2.70
CA GLU A 150 13.24 4.86 -3.62
C GLU A 150 12.85 3.38 -3.58
N ALA A 151 13.37 2.65 -2.62
CA ALA A 151 13.07 1.22 -2.51
C ALA A 151 11.58 1.01 -2.20
N THR A 152 11.04 -0.08 -2.70
CA THR A 152 9.65 -0.44 -2.52
C THR A 152 9.54 -1.55 -1.48
N PRO A 153 8.51 -1.55 -0.64
CA PRO A 153 8.30 -2.69 0.26
C PRO A 153 8.08 -3.95 -0.56
N TRP A 154 8.71 -5.03 -0.12
CA TRP A 154 8.73 -6.28 -0.87
C TRP A 154 8.45 -7.43 0.08
N LEU A 155 7.66 -8.38 -0.38
CA LEU A 155 7.34 -9.56 0.41
C LEU A 155 8.04 -10.77 -0.18
N THR A 156 8.48 -11.67 0.69
CA THR A 156 9.01 -12.97 0.29
C THR A 156 8.34 -14.04 1.15
N ARG A 157 8.31 -15.26 0.61
CA ARG A 157 7.69 -16.37 1.31
C ARG A 157 8.75 -17.41 1.61
N GLN A 158 8.79 -17.84 2.86
CA GLN A 158 9.67 -18.91 3.29
C GLN A 158 8.77 -19.95 3.96
N GLY A 159 8.44 -21.00 3.23
CA GLY A 159 7.44 -21.96 3.68
C GLY A 159 6.08 -21.25 3.78
N GLU A 160 5.50 -21.28 4.97
CA GLU A 160 4.22 -20.62 5.18
C GLU A 160 4.40 -19.21 5.72
N LYS A 161 5.62 -18.78 5.96
CA LYS A 161 5.88 -17.49 6.57
C LYS A 161 6.13 -16.42 5.52
N VAL A 162 5.47 -15.28 5.67
CA VAL A 162 5.66 -14.11 4.81
C VAL A 162 6.55 -13.12 5.54
N THR A 163 7.60 -12.66 4.86
CA THR A 163 8.55 -11.70 5.42
C THR A 163 8.57 -10.46 4.55
N MET A 164 8.59 -9.30 5.20
CA MET A 164 8.62 -8.02 4.49
C MET A 164 9.98 -7.35 4.64
N THR A 165 10.48 -6.79 3.54
CA THR A 165 11.66 -5.92 3.58
C THR A 165 11.28 -4.58 2.96
N ILE A 166 11.95 -3.52 3.42
CA ILE A 166 11.75 -2.19 2.84
C ILE A 166 12.79 -1.90 1.77
N ASN A 167 13.55 -2.90 1.36
CA ASN A 167 14.65 -2.72 0.42
C ASN A 167 14.41 -3.39 -0.93
N GLY A 168 13.17 -3.49 -1.35
CA GLY A 168 12.86 -4.02 -2.67
C GLY A 168 13.26 -3.05 -3.78
N PRO A 169 13.06 -3.46 -5.03
CA PRO A 169 13.45 -2.62 -6.16
C PRO A 169 12.62 -1.35 -6.24
N ALA A 170 13.15 -0.33 -6.86
CA ALA A 170 12.41 0.87 -7.15
C ALA A 170 11.43 0.57 -8.29
N VAL A 171 10.27 1.20 -8.24
CA VAL A 171 9.25 1.01 -9.27
C VAL A 171 8.75 2.34 -9.82
#